data_5f8c96b7144bb5079ab8473cb9abccf3
#
_entry.id   5f8c96b7144bb5079ab8473cb9abccf3
#
_cell.length_a   1.000
_cell.length_b   1.000
_cell.length_c   1.000
_cell.angle_alpha   90.00
_cell.angle_beta   90.00
_cell.angle_gamma   90.00
#
_symmetry.space_group_name_H-M   'P 1'
#
loop_
_entity.id
_entity.type
_entity.pdbx_description
1 polymer ?
#
loop_
_entity_poly.entity_id
_entity_poly.type
_entity_poly.pdbx_seq_one_letter_code
_entity_poly.pdbx_strand_id
1 'polypeptide(L)'
;MLGDQRNNSDLFWEPSCSLEVLQLRAQVYASIRAFFKSRCVLEVETPLLSLASGTEPTIQFFETHDQRGLKQHRLFLQTSPEFAMKRLLA
;
A
#
# COMPACT_ATOMS: atom_id res chain seq x y z
N MET A 1 -16.48 24.19 -5.01
CA MET A 1 -16.19 22.86 -5.53
C MET A 1 -17.01 22.59 -6.77
N LEU A 2 -16.39 22.10 -7.79
CA LEU A 2 -16.99 21.98 -9.11
C LEU A 2 -17.54 20.58 -9.41
N GLY A 3 -17.55 19.68 -8.43
CA GLY A 3 -17.89 18.29 -8.62
C GLY A 3 -19.33 18.02 -9.03
N ASP A 4 -20.24 18.88 -8.69
CA ASP A 4 -21.68 18.66 -8.88
C ASP A 4 -22.11 18.59 -10.34
N GLN A 5 -21.31 19.20 -11.22
CA GLN A 5 -21.61 19.28 -12.64
C GLN A 5 -20.98 18.16 -13.45
N ARG A 6 -20.22 17.27 -12.80
CA ARG A 6 -19.48 16.22 -13.47
C ARG A 6 -20.20 14.89 -13.42
N ASN A 7 -19.98 14.06 -14.45
CA ASN A 7 -20.36 12.67 -14.44
C ASN A 7 -19.58 11.90 -13.37
N ASN A 8 -20.13 10.79 -12.90
CA ASN A 8 -19.41 9.91 -11.97
C ASN A 8 -18.08 9.43 -12.54
N SER A 9 -18.01 9.17 -13.84
CA SER A 9 -16.78 8.75 -14.50
C SER A 9 -15.67 9.81 -14.46
N ASP A 10 -16.04 11.08 -14.47
CA ASP A 10 -15.08 12.18 -14.43
C ASP A 10 -14.49 12.39 -13.03
N LEU A 11 -15.15 11.87 -11.99
CA LEU A 11 -14.75 12.05 -10.60
C LEU A 11 -13.84 10.95 -10.07
N PHE A 12 -13.65 9.85 -10.81
CA PHE A 12 -12.87 8.72 -10.33
C PHE A 12 -11.39 9.02 -10.10
N TRP A 13 -10.84 9.96 -10.83
CA TRP A 13 -9.44 10.33 -10.68
C TRP A 13 -9.20 11.36 -9.58
N GLU A 14 -10.25 12.03 -9.14
CA GLU A 14 -10.11 13.08 -8.13
C GLU A 14 -10.01 12.49 -6.72
N PRO A 15 -9.11 13.03 -5.88
CA PRO A 15 -9.09 12.67 -4.48
C PRO A 15 -10.43 13.01 -3.81
N SER A 16 -10.89 12.15 -2.93
CA SER A 16 -12.12 12.37 -2.17
C SER A 16 -11.93 13.34 -0.99
N CYS A 17 -10.69 13.68 -0.65
CA CYS A 17 -10.36 14.59 0.44
C CYS A 17 -9.88 15.95 -0.09
N SER A 18 -9.88 16.95 0.79
CA SER A 18 -9.39 18.28 0.46
C SER A 18 -7.88 18.34 0.42
N LEU A 19 -7.35 19.39 -0.20
CA LEU A 19 -5.89 19.66 -0.20
C LEU A 19 -5.35 19.82 1.23
N GLU A 20 -6.13 20.46 2.11
CA GLU A 20 -5.74 20.63 3.52
C GLU A 20 -5.54 19.27 4.21
N VAL A 21 -6.40 18.31 3.95
CA VAL A 21 -6.27 16.95 4.50
C VAL A 21 -5.05 16.26 3.93
N LEU A 22 -4.76 16.42 2.64
CA LEU A 22 -3.54 15.85 2.03
C LEU A 22 -2.27 16.44 2.67
N GLN A 23 -2.27 17.75 2.90
CA GLN A 23 -1.14 18.41 3.56
C GLN A 23 -0.98 17.94 5.02
N LEU A 24 -2.09 17.80 5.74
CA LEU A 24 -2.07 17.27 7.11
C LEU A 24 -1.52 15.85 7.14
N ARG A 25 -1.94 15.00 6.22
CA ARG A 25 -1.44 13.62 6.11
C ARG A 25 0.08 13.59 5.91
N ALA A 26 0.58 14.47 5.03
CA ALA A 26 2.03 14.56 4.79
C ALA A 26 2.78 14.99 6.06
N GLN A 27 2.24 15.93 6.81
CA GLN A 27 2.83 16.37 8.09
C GLN A 27 2.83 15.26 9.13
N VAL A 28 1.75 14.50 9.23
CA VAL A 28 1.66 13.36 10.15
C VAL A 28 2.71 12.30 9.81
N TYR A 29 2.85 11.96 8.52
CA TYR A 29 3.88 11.01 8.10
C TYR A 29 5.30 11.49 8.44
N ALA A 30 5.57 12.76 8.19
CA ALA A 30 6.87 13.34 8.53
C ALA A 30 7.16 13.25 10.04
N SER A 31 6.14 13.51 10.87
CA SER A 31 6.26 13.43 12.33
C SER A 31 6.51 12.00 12.81
N ILE A 32 5.81 11.02 12.22
CA ILE A 32 5.99 9.61 12.56
C ILE A 32 7.41 9.16 12.19
N ARG A 33 7.88 9.53 11.00
CA ARG A 33 9.24 9.19 10.55
C ARG A 33 10.29 9.79 11.45
N ALA A 34 10.14 11.06 11.83
CA ALA A 34 11.06 11.72 12.75
C ALA A 34 11.08 11.04 14.12
N PHE A 35 9.92 10.65 14.62
CA PHE A 35 9.79 9.93 15.89
C PHE A 35 10.61 8.64 15.89
N PHE A 36 10.42 7.79 14.89
CA PHE A 36 11.13 6.53 14.81
C PHE A 36 12.62 6.70 14.50
N LYS A 37 12.95 7.66 13.66
CA LYS A 37 14.35 7.98 13.35
C LYS A 37 15.12 8.38 14.61
N SER A 38 14.51 9.18 15.48
CA SER A 38 15.13 9.59 16.75
C SER A 38 15.38 8.41 17.69
N ARG A 39 14.71 7.28 17.48
CA ARG A 39 14.85 6.04 18.24
C ARG A 39 15.66 4.99 17.52
N CYS A 40 16.36 5.36 16.47
CA CYS A 40 17.19 4.45 15.68
C CYS A 40 16.41 3.28 15.07
N VAL A 41 15.15 3.51 14.73
CA VAL A 41 14.35 2.53 14.01
C VAL A 41 14.41 2.85 12.52
N LEU A 42 14.87 1.89 11.74
CA LEU A 42 15.04 2.04 10.30
C LEU A 42 13.71 1.83 9.57
N GLU A 43 13.34 2.78 8.74
CA GLU A 43 12.22 2.61 7.83
C GLU A 43 12.63 1.71 6.67
N VAL A 44 11.81 0.70 6.38
CA VAL A 44 12.04 -0.23 5.27
C VAL A 44 10.78 -0.36 4.44
N GLU A 45 10.95 -0.69 3.17
CA GLU A 45 9.87 -1.07 2.29
C GLU A 45 10.00 -2.55 1.96
N THR A 46 8.87 -3.23 1.89
CA THR A 46 8.81 -4.64 1.55
C THR A 46 8.02 -4.82 0.27
N PRO A 47 8.24 -5.92 -0.47
CA PRO A 47 7.45 -6.18 -1.68
C PRO A 47 5.97 -6.22 -1.39
N LEU A 48 5.18 -5.61 -2.26
CA LEU A 48 3.71 -5.61 -2.16
C LEU A 48 3.09 -6.86 -2.78
N LEU A 49 3.76 -7.46 -3.75
CA LEU A 49 3.31 -8.67 -4.44
C LEU A 49 4.18 -9.86 -4.04
N SER A 50 3.55 -11.02 -3.91
CA SER A 50 4.22 -12.26 -3.54
C SER A 50 3.66 -13.41 -4.34
N LEU A 51 4.49 -14.44 -4.55
CA LEU A 51 4.08 -15.70 -5.19
C LEU A 51 3.21 -16.55 -4.29
N ALA A 52 3.21 -16.31 -2.99
CA ALA A 52 2.46 -17.10 -2.01
C ALA A 52 1.55 -16.22 -1.19
N SER A 53 0.36 -16.73 -0.88
CA SER A 53 -0.53 -16.11 0.08
C SER A 53 -0.04 -16.38 1.51
N GLY A 54 -0.57 -15.63 2.47
CA GLY A 54 -0.33 -15.91 3.88
C GLY A 54 -1.02 -17.17 4.36
N THR A 55 -0.68 -17.59 5.56
CA THR A 55 -1.23 -18.80 6.17
C THR A 55 -2.50 -18.55 6.99
N GLU A 56 -2.91 -17.30 7.13
CA GLU A 56 -4.10 -16.93 7.91
C GLU A 56 -5.37 -17.29 7.14
N PRO A 57 -6.16 -18.30 7.57
CA PRO A 57 -7.30 -18.77 6.78
C PRO A 57 -8.48 -17.81 6.77
N THR A 58 -8.55 -16.86 7.71
CA THR A 58 -9.65 -15.91 7.81
C THR A 58 -9.44 -14.65 6.98
N ILE A 59 -8.23 -14.44 6.46
CA ILE A 59 -7.89 -13.26 5.67
C ILE A 59 -7.99 -13.61 4.19
N GLN A 60 -8.78 -12.81 3.47
CA GLN A 60 -8.88 -12.91 2.01
C GLN A 60 -7.83 -12.03 1.36
N PHE A 61 -7.19 -12.55 0.32
CA PHE A 61 -6.14 -11.87 -0.41
C PHE A 61 -6.67 -11.36 -1.74
N PHE A 62 -6.19 -10.17 -2.13
CA PHE A 62 -6.31 -9.76 -3.52
C PHE A 62 -5.30 -10.51 -4.36
N GLU A 63 -5.75 -10.96 -5.50
CA GLU A 63 -4.98 -11.80 -6.40
C GLU A 63 -4.86 -11.11 -7.76
N THR A 64 -3.70 -11.23 -8.36
CA THR A 64 -3.48 -10.76 -9.72
C THR A 64 -2.59 -11.74 -10.47
N HIS A 65 -2.37 -11.48 -11.75
CA HIS A 65 -1.56 -12.34 -12.59
C HIS A 65 -0.51 -11.51 -13.32
N ASP A 66 0.72 -12.02 -13.33
CA ASP A 66 1.76 -11.47 -14.17
C ASP A 66 1.61 -12.06 -15.57
N GLN A 67 1.27 -11.21 -16.53
CA GLN A 67 1.05 -11.62 -17.91
C GLN A 67 2.29 -11.43 -18.80
N ARG A 68 3.40 -11.05 -18.21
CA ARG A 68 4.64 -10.88 -18.95
C ARG A 68 5.30 -12.24 -19.20
N GLY A 69 5.81 -12.43 -20.41
CA GLY A 69 6.46 -13.69 -20.78
C GLY A 69 5.50 -14.83 -21.15
N LEU A 70 6.04 -16.02 -21.27
CA LEU A 70 5.29 -17.20 -21.75
C LEU A 70 4.50 -17.90 -20.66
N LYS A 71 4.88 -17.71 -19.40
CA LYS A 71 4.19 -18.29 -18.26
C LYS A 71 3.49 -17.19 -17.47
N GLN A 72 2.22 -17.39 -17.20
CA GLN A 72 1.47 -16.53 -16.31
C GLN A 72 1.74 -16.96 -14.87
N HIS A 73 2.12 -16.00 -14.02
CA HIS A 73 2.31 -16.24 -12.60
C HIS A 73 1.16 -15.60 -11.82
N ARG A 74 0.61 -16.38 -10.92
CA ARG A 74 -0.38 -15.92 -9.96
C ARG A 74 0.34 -15.19 -8.84
N LEU A 75 -0.11 -13.96 -8.56
CA LEU A 75 0.49 -13.11 -7.55
C LEU A 75 -0.55 -12.66 -6.55
N PHE A 76 -0.12 -12.45 -5.33
CA PHE A 76 -0.98 -12.02 -4.24
C PHE A 76 -0.49 -10.69 -3.68
N LEU A 77 -1.43 -9.75 -3.45
CA LEU A 77 -1.13 -8.55 -2.70
C LEU A 77 -0.98 -8.91 -1.23
N GLN A 78 0.07 -8.41 -0.62
CA GLN A 78 0.33 -8.68 0.79
C GLN A 78 -0.71 -8.01 1.67
N THR A 79 -1.23 -8.73 2.66
CA THR A 79 -2.13 -8.18 3.67
C THR A 79 -1.34 -7.52 4.82
N SER A 80 -0.08 -7.89 4.97
CA SER A 80 0.82 -7.39 6.00
C SER A 80 2.28 -7.60 5.56
N PRO A 81 3.19 -6.71 5.95
CA PRO A 81 4.62 -6.89 5.67
C PRO A 81 5.33 -7.87 6.61
N GLU A 82 4.61 -8.56 7.48
CA GLU A 82 5.19 -9.35 8.57
C GLU A 82 6.22 -10.38 8.09
N PHE A 83 5.85 -11.21 7.11
CA PHE A 83 6.77 -12.25 6.63
C PHE A 83 7.99 -11.68 5.92
N ALA A 84 7.80 -10.62 5.13
CA ALA A 84 8.90 -9.96 4.46
C ALA A 84 9.85 -9.30 5.46
N MET A 85 9.31 -8.68 6.52
CA MET A 85 10.12 -8.09 7.58
C MET A 85 10.88 -9.15 8.37
N LYS A 86 10.28 -10.30 8.63
CA LYS A 86 10.97 -11.42 9.29
C LYS A 86 12.16 -11.92 8.46
N ARG A 87 12.05 -11.91 7.13
CA ARG A 87 13.18 -12.27 6.26
C ARG A 87 14.34 -11.29 6.37
N LEU A 88 14.07 -10.01 6.61
CA LEU A 88 15.13 -9.02 6.80
C LEU A 88 15.91 -9.25 8.09
N LEU A 89 15.33 -9.96 9.06
CA LEU A 89 15.98 -10.29 10.33
C LEU A 89 16.75 -11.61 10.28
N ALA A 90 16.57 -12.38 9.24
CA ALA A 90 17.17 -13.70 9.12
C ALA A 90 18.69 -13.65 8.82
#